data_815f000168d572b1f469c3069157cc0d
#
_entry.id   815f000168d572b1f469c3069157cc0d
#
_cell.length_a   1.000
_cell.length_b   1.000
_cell.length_c   1.000
_cell.angle_alpha   90.00
_cell.angle_beta   90.00
_cell.angle_gamma   90.00
#
_symmetry.space_group_name_H-M   'P 1'
#
loop_
_entity.id
_entity.type
_entity.pdbx_description
1 polymer ?
#
loop_
_entity_poly.entity_id
_entity_poly.type
_entity_poly.pdbx_seq_one_letter_code
_entity_poly.pdbx_strand_id
1 'polypeptide(L)'
;DGLDNKLYIVQARPETVRSRENANVMEQFQLQTSADIICEGRSIGHKIGSGEAKVLASLAEMDKILPGDVLVTDMTDPDWEPIMKRASAIVTNRGGRTCHAAIIAREMGIPAVVGCGNATKLIATGDKVTVSCAEGDTGFIYQGKLDYTVTTSEIDSMPELPLKIMMNVGNPDRAFAFAKLPHAGIGLARLEFIINKMIGIHPKALLNFDKQSADLQEEINDIIVGYESPVEFYIAKLTEGISTLAAAYSPEKVIVRMSDFKSNEYANLVGGEEYEPDEENPMMGYRGAARYISKDFRDC
;
A
#
# COMPACT_ATOMS: atom_id res chain seq x y z
N ASP A 1 -5.26 -21.93 -9.69
CA ASP A 1 -5.27 -23.38 -9.47
C ASP A 1 -3.87 -23.94 -9.69
N GLY A 2 -3.28 -24.51 -8.64
CA GLY A 2 -1.93 -25.04 -8.68
C GLY A 2 -1.74 -26.30 -9.55
N LEU A 3 -2.82 -26.97 -9.91
CA LEU A 3 -2.76 -28.18 -10.76
C LEU A 3 -2.79 -27.83 -12.25
N ASP A 4 -3.60 -26.84 -12.62
CA ASP A 4 -3.87 -26.49 -14.02
C ASP A 4 -3.08 -25.27 -14.51
N ASN A 5 -2.36 -24.57 -13.62
CA ASN A 5 -1.76 -23.25 -13.86
C ASN A 5 -2.74 -22.23 -14.47
N LYS A 6 -4.03 -22.37 -14.14
CA LYS A 6 -5.08 -21.46 -14.61
C LYS A 6 -5.59 -20.60 -13.48
N LEU A 7 -5.85 -19.35 -13.80
CA LEU A 7 -6.49 -18.42 -12.88
C LEU A 7 -8.01 -18.55 -13.02
N TYR A 8 -8.71 -18.74 -11.90
CA TYR A 8 -10.15 -18.82 -11.83
C TYR A 8 -10.69 -17.73 -10.93
N ILE A 9 -11.68 -16.97 -11.41
CA ILE A 9 -12.45 -16.06 -10.57
C ILE A 9 -13.48 -16.90 -9.82
N VAL A 10 -13.22 -17.16 -8.54
CA VAL A 10 -14.10 -18.00 -7.70
C VAL A 10 -15.19 -17.19 -7.00
N GLN A 11 -15.02 -15.87 -6.90
CA GLN A 11 -16.01 -14.97 -6.31
C GLN A 11 -15.82 -13.55 -6.83
N ALA A 12 -16.93 -12.84 -7.08
CA ALA A 12 -16.98 -11.40 -7.30
C ALA A 12 -18.10 -10.80 -6.45
N ARG A 13 -17.82 -9.70 -5.74
CA ARG A 13 -18.81 -8.96 -4.95
C ARG A 13 -18.78 -7.50 -5.35
N PRO A 14 -19.95 -6.84 -5.53
CA PRO A 14 -19.97 -5.40 -5.66
C PRO A 14 -19.55 -4.75 -4.32
N GLU A 15 -18.76 -3.68 -4.40
CA GLU A 15 -18.41 -2.90 -3.21
C GLU A 15 -19.62 -2.05 -2.77
N THR A 16 -20.33 -2.51 -1.75
CA THR A 16 -21.64 -1.95 -1.37
C THR A 16 -21.53 -0.67 -0.53
N VAL A 17 -20.42 -0.39 0.12
CA VAL A 17 -20.24 0.78 1.01
C VAL A 17 -19.78 2.01 0.24
N ARG A 18 -18.85 1.86 -0.70
CA ARG A 18 -18.44 2.99 -1.57
C ARG A 18 -19.55 3.52 -2.46
N SER A 19 -20.53 2.68 -2.80
CA SER A 19 -21.72 3.14 -3.53
C SER A 19 -22.64 4.03 -2.69
N ARG A 20 -22.45 4.09 -1.36
CA ARG A 20 -23.21 4.96 -0.43
C ARG A 20 -22.42 6.20 0.00
N GLU A 21 -21.11 6.24 -0.18
CA GLU A 21 -20.33 7.47 0.00
C GLU A 21 -20.69 8.42 -1.15
N ASN A 22 -21.01 9.68 -0.80
CA ASN A 22 -21.17 10.72 -1.82
C ASN A 22 -19.87 10.78 -2.63
N ALA A 23 -19.93 10.41 -3.91
CA ALA A 23 -18.78 10.36 -4.79
C ALA A 23 -18.04 11.70 -4.92
N ASN A 24 -18.70 12.78 -4.50
CA ASN A 24 -18.24 14.16 -4.60
C ASN A 24 -17.67 14.72 -3.29
N VAL A 25 -17.44 13.88 -2.27
CA VAL A 25 -16.91 14.34 -0.99
C VAL A 25 -15.61 13.61 -0.69
N MET A 26 -14.58 14.37 -0.37
CA MET A 26 -13.29 13.85 0.09
C MET A 26 -13.10 14.19 1.55
N GLU A 27 -12.92 13.15 2.37
CA GLU A 27 -12.58 13.29 3.78
C GLU A 27 -11.07 13.11 3.97
N GLN A 28 -10.44 14.05 4.63
CA GLN A 28 -9.04 13.96 5.03
C GLN A 28 -8.94 13.95 6.55
N PHE A 29 -8.34 12.89 7.07
CA PHE A 29 -8.13 12.69 8.50
C PHE A 29 -6.71 13.13 8.86
N GLN A 30 -6.56 13.86 9.96
CA GLN A 30 -5.27 14.33 10.45
C GLN A 30 -5.22 14.28 11.97
N LEU A 31 -4.23 13.58 12.53
CA LEU A 31 -3.93 13.60 13.95
C LEU A 31 -3.50 15.01 14.38
N GLN A 32 -4.02 15.46 15.53
CA GLN A 32 -3.67 16.75 16.11
C GLN A 32 -2.62 16.64 17.21
N THR A 33 -2.47 15.46 17.77
CA THR A 33 -1.50 15.15 18.83
C THR A 33 -0.71 13.92 18.45
N SER A 34 0.52 13.82 18.97
CA SER A 34 1.36 12.65 18.87
C SER A 34 1.36 11.87 20.18
N ALA A 35 1.49 10.56 20.10
CA ALA A 35 1.69 9.68 21.24
C ALA A 35 2.63 8.54 20.85
N ASP A 36 3.01 7.73 21.84
CA ASP A 36 3.85 6.58 21.58
C ASP A 36 3.15 5.56 20.68
N ILE A 37 3.88 5.04 19.70
CA ILE A 37 3.42 4.00 18.80
C ILE A 37 3.57 2.67 19.52
N ILE A 38 2.45 1.95 19.70
CA ILE A 38 2.44 0.62 20.31
C ILE A 38 2.93 -0.43 19.30
N CYS A 39 2.38 -0.38 18.09
CA CYS A 39 2.77 -1.23 16.97
C CYS A 39 2.32 -0.62 15.65
N GLU A 40 2.83 -1.18 14.57
CA GLU A 40 2.52 -0.77 13.20
C GLU A 40 2.23 -1.98 12.32
N GLY A 41 1.62 -1.73 11.17
CA GLY A 41 1.30 -2.75 10.19
C GLY A 41 0.86 -2.14 8.87
N ARG A 42 0.21 -2.92 8.04
CA ARG A 42 -0.30 -2.45 6.76
C ARG A 42 -1.61 -1.67 6.95
N SER A 43 -1.63 -0.43 6.49
CA SER A 43 -2.81 0.44 6.49
C SER A 43 -3.89 -0.06 5.52
N ILE A 44 -5.13 -0.10 5.99
CA ILE A 44 -6.32 -0.40 5.19
C ILE A 44 -7.30 0.77 5.33
N GLY A 45 -7.54 1.46 4.24
CA GLY A 45 -8.29 2.69 4.21
C GLY A 45 -7.42 3.92 4.48
N HIS A 46 -8.05 5.02 4.87
CA HIS A 46 -7.41 6.33 5.11
C HIS A 46 -7.97 7.07 6.32
N LYS A 47 -8.79 6.38 7.11
CA LYS A 47 -9.48 6.95 8.28
C LYS A 47 -8.68 6.72 9.56
N ILE A 48 -9.11 7.40 10.60
CA ILE A 48 -8.64 7.21 11.97
C ILE A 48 -9.84 6.72 12.80
N GLY A 49 -9.60 5.70 13.63
CA GLY A 49 -10.58 5.21 14.59
C GLY A 49 -9.95 5.09 15.96
N SER A 50 -10.71 5.43 17.01
CA SER A 50 -10.23 5.32 18.39
C SER A 50 -11.28 4.71 19.28
N GLY A 51 -10.86 3.99 20.31
CA GLY A 51 -11.75 3.35 21.24
C GLY A 51 -11.02 2.57 22.33
N GLU A 52 -11.78 1.81 23.08
CA GLU A 52 -11.25 0.84 24.01
C GLU A 52 -10.89 -0.44 23.28
N ALA A 53 -9.68 -0.93 23.45
CA ALA A 53 -9.23 -2.15 22.79
C ALA A 53 -9.93 -3.38 23.41
N LYS A 54 -10.40 -4.26 22.56
CA LYS A 54 -10.93 -5.59 22.90
C LYS A 54 -10.09 -6.62 22.20
N VAL A 55 -9.23 -7.28 22.98
CA VAL A 55 -8.38 -8.35 22.48
C VAL A 55 -9.17 -9.65 22.55
N LEU A 56 -9.56 -10.18 21.38
CA LEU A 56 -10.37 -11.39 21.27
C LEU A 56 -9.55 -12.52 20.66
N ALA A 57 -9.54 -13.68 21.36
CA ALA A 57 -8.89 -14.88 20.87
C ALA A 57 -9.82 -15.73 19.99
N SER A 58 -11.13 -15.63 20.18
CA SER A 58 -12.12 -16.40 19.45
C SER A 58 -13.48 -15.69 19.38
N LEU A 59 -14.36 -16.17 18.52
CA LEU A 59 -15.74 -15.69 18.37
C LEU A 59 -16.60 -15.94 19.62
N ALA A 60 -16.23 -16.87 20.48
CA ALA A 60 -16.95 -17.11 21.74
C ALA A 60 -16.95 -15.87 22.67
N GLU A 61 -16.08 -14.91 22.40
CA GLU A 61 -15.95 -13.67 23.18
C GLU A 61 -16.63 -12.46 22.50
N MET A 62 -17.42 -12.69 21.45
CA MET A 62 -18.01 -11.63 20.63
C MET A 62 -18.86 -10.61 21.40
N ASP A 63 -19.47 -11.04 22.50
CA ASP A 63 -20.31 -10.18 23.32
C ASP A 63 -19.52 -9.13 24.11
N LYS A 64 -18.19 -9.29 24.20
CA LYS A 64 -17.31 -8.35 24.89
C LYS A 64 -17.06 -7.05 24.10
N ILE A 65 -17.31 -7.04 22.79
CA ILE A 65 -17.11 -5.86 21.96
C ILE A 65 -18.37 -5.01 21.89
N LEU A 66 -18.21 -3.75 22.23
CA LEU A 66 -19.28 -2.76 22.14
C LEU A 66 -19.09 -1.85 20.92
N PRO A 67 -20.16 -1.19 20.44
CA PRO A 67 -20.02 -0.20 19.39
C PRO A 67 -19.01 0.91 19.74
N GLY A 68 -18.04 1.11 18.87
CA GLY A 68 -16.98 2.11 19.08
C GLY A 68 -15.69 1.55 19.71
N ASP A 69 -15.65 0.28 20.08
CA ASP A 69 -14.41 -0.38 20.52
C ASP A 69 -13.46 -0.67 19.35
N VAL A 70 -12.20 -0.86 19.67
CA VAL A 70 -11.18 -1.32 18.71
C VAL A 70 -11.01 -2.83 18.82
N LEU A 71 -11.30 -3.55 17.74
CA LEU A 71 -11.08 -5.00 17.68
C LEU A 71 -9.60 -5.30 17.49
N VAL A 72 -9.02 -6.08 18.39
CA VAL A 72 -7.65 -6.60 18.29
C VAL A 72 -7.67 -8.12 18.30
N THR A 73 -7.16 -8.77 17.26
CA THR A 73 -7.17 -10.23 17.17
C THR A 73 -5.97 -10.76 16.37
N ASP A 74 -5.75 -12.06 16.39
CA ASP A 74 -4.68 -12.67 15.60
C ASP A 74 -4.99 -12.64 14.11
N MET A 75 -6.17 -13.09 13.72
CA MET A 75 -6.70 -13.04 12.35
C MET A 75 -8.22 -13.13 12.38
N THR A 76 -8.86 -12.80 11.27
CA THR A 76 -10.32 -12.92 11.12
C THR A 76 -10.68 -13.86 9.98
N ASP A 77 -11.86 -14.47 10.10
CA ASP A 77 -12.55 -15.23 9.07
C ASP A 77 -13.97 -14.67 8.84
N PRO A 78 -14.78 -15.20 7.90
CA PRO A 78 -16.10 -14.66 7.58
C PRO A 78 -17.07 -14.55 8.75
N ASP A 79 -16.94 -15.39 9.77
CA ASP A 79 -17.84 -15.39 10.92
C ASP A 79 -17.60 -14.19 11.86
N TRP A 80 -16.48 -13.48 11.69
CA TRP A 80 -16.16 -12.25 12.42
C TRP A 80 -16.87 -10.98 11.93
N GLU A 81 -17.51 -11.03 10.78
CA GLU A 81 -18.15 -9.86 10.16
C GLU A 81 -19.13 -9.11 11.09
N PRO A 82 -20.02 -9.80 11.87
CA PRO A 82 -20.93 -9.11 12.78
C PRO A 82 -20.23 -8.30 13.88
N ILE A 83 -19.06 -8.74 14.33
CA ILE A 83 -18.25 -8.06 15.34
C ILE A 83 -17.52 -6.87 14.71
N MET A 84 -16.93 -7.09 13.54
CA MET A 84 -16.20 -6.05 12.83
C MET A 84 -17.09 -4.84 12.53
N LYS A 85 -18.39 -5.04 12.29
CA LYS A 85 -19.39 -3.96 12.09
C LYS A 85 -19.57 -3.04 13.29
N ARG A 86 -19.25 -3.50 14.51
CA ARG A 86 -19.37 -2.72 15.73
C ARG A 86 -18.08 -1.93 16.03
N ALA A 87 -16.97 -2.38 15.49
CA ALA A 87 -15.66 -1.82 15.77
C ALA A 87 -15.49 -0.43 15.15
N SER A 88 -14.82 0.47 15.87
CA SER A 88 -14.34 1.76 15.36
C SER A 88 -13.08 1.60 14.50
N ALA A 89 -12.30 0.55 14.77
CA ALA A 89 -11.11 0.16 14.03
C ALA A 89 -10.80 -1.33 14.26
N ILE A 90 -9.97 -1.90 13.38
CA ILE A 90 -9.58 -3.32 13.43
C ILE A 90 -8.06 -3.41 13.39
N VAL A 91 -7.50 -4.27 14.25
CA VAL A 91 -6.06 -4.55 14.31
C VAL A 91 -5.86 -6.05 14.29
N THR A 92 -5.00 -6.56 13.40
CA THR A 92 -4.69 -7.99 13.34
C THR A 92 -3.18 -8.25 13.35
N ASN A 93 -2.76 -9.33 14.03
CA ASN A 93 -1.37 -9.76 14.00
C ASN A 93 -0.97 -10.23 12.60
N ARG A 94 -1.83 -11.01 11.95
CA ARG A 94 -1.59 -11.62 10.65
C ARG A 94 -2.50 -11.04 9.59
N GLY A 95 -2.02 -11.09 8.36
CA GLY A 95 -2.78 -10.69 7.18
C GLY A 95 -2.08 -9.61 6.37
N GLY A 96 -2.48 -9.52 5.12
CA GLY A 96 -2.05 -8.50 4.16
C GLY A 96 -3.25 -7.78 3.56
N ARG A 97 -3.03 -7.03 2.48
CA ARG A 97 -4.08 -6.24 1.81
C ARG A 97 -5.27 -7.03 1.28
N THR A 98 -5.11 -8.33 1.10
CA THR A 98 -6.12 -9.24 0.56
C THR A 98 -6.70 -10.20 1.60
N CYS A 99 -6.30 -10.09 2.87
CA CYS A 99 -6.88 -10.91 3.93
C CYS A 99 -8.34 -10.51 4.21
N HIS A 100 -9.07 -11.40 4.87
CA HIS A 100 -10.49 -11.18 5.20
C HIS A 100 -10.71 -9.86 5.95
N ALA A 101 -9.91 -9.59 7.00
CA ALA A 101 -9.99 -8.32 7.75
C ALA A 101 -9.88 -7.09 6.83
N ALA A 102 -8.94 -7.12 5.89
CA ALA A 102 -8.72 -6.01 4.97
C ALA A 102 -9.87 -5.82 3.97
N ILE A 103 -10.43 -6.91 3.46
CA ILE A 103 -11.57 -6.86 2.52
C ILE A 103 -12.78 -6.26 3.23
N ILE A 104 -13.15 -6.82 4.37
CA ILE A 104 -14.34 -6.39 5.12
C ILE A 104 -14.17 -4.95 5.66
N ALA A 105 -12.99 -4.59 6.15
CA ALA A 105 -12.72 -3.22 6.60
C ALA A 105 -12.93 -2.19 5.47
N ARG A 106 -12.49 -2.50 4.24
CA ARG A 106 -12.77 -1.65 3.07
C ARG A 106 -14.25 -1.58 2.74
N GLU A 107 -14.94 -2.74 2.74
CA GLU A 107 -16.38 -2.79 2.47
C GLU A 107 -17.19 -1.97 3.48
N MET A 108 -16.75 -1.95 4.73
CA MET A 108 -17.42 -1.21 5.81
C MET A 108 -16.95 0.23 5.96
N GLY A 109 -15.88 0.64 5.28
CA GLY A 109 -15.27 1.96 5.45
C GLY A 109 -14.65 2.18 6.84
N ILE A 110 -14.24 1.09 7.52
CA ILE A 110 -13.63 1.10 8.85
C ILE A 110 -12.09 1.06 8.68
N PRO A 111 -11.31 1.89 9.40
CA PRO A 111 -9.87 1.80 9.36
C PRO A 111 -9.40 0.47 9.95
N ALA A 112 -8.45 -0.19 9.28
CA ALA A 112 -7.82 -1.37 9.83
C ALA A 112 -6.31 -1.37 9.60
N VAL A 113 -5.58 -1.92 10.57
CA VAL A 113 -4.14 -2.17 10.45
C VAL A 113 -3.90 -3.66 10.59
N VAL A 114 -3.37 -4.26 9.53
CA VAL A 114 -3.19 -5.72 9.45
C VAL A 114 -1.71 -6.07 9.37
N GLY A 115 -1.35 -7.27 9.84
CA GLY A 115 0.02 -7.73 9.81
C GLY A 115 0.92 -7.08 10.87
N CYS A 116 0.39 -6.72 12.03
CA CYS A 116 1.15 -6.10 13.13
C CYS A 116 2.08 -7.08 13.88
N GLY A 117 2.03 -8.36 13.57
CA GLY A 117 2.88 -9.38 14.17
C GLY A 117 2.48 -9.78 15.59
N ASN A 118 2.44 -8.84 16.51
CA ASN A 118 2.29 -9.11 17.94
C ASN A 118 1.34 -8.16 18.69
N ALA A 119 0.45 -7.46 18.00
CA ALA A 119 -0.49 -6.50 18.57
C ALA A 119 -1.29 -7.09 19.77
N THR A 120 -1.73 -8.36 19.66
CA THR A 120 -2.46 -9.06 20.74
C THR A 120 -1.65 -9.30 22.00
N LYS A 121 -0.32 -9.12 21.96
CA LYS A 121 0.57 -9.21 23.12
C LYS A 121 0.92 -7.84 23.68
N LEU A 122 0.92 -6.81 22.84
CA LEU A 122 1.31 -5.45 23.20
C LEU A 122 0.12 -4.62 23.70
N ILE A 123 -1.09 -4.95 23.27
CA ILE A 123 -2.32 -4.26 23.63
C ILE A 123 -3.12 -5.17 24.57
N ALA A 124 -3.59 -4.61 25.68
CA ALA A 124 -4.48 -5.31 26.59
C ALA A 124 -5.94 -4.88 26.39
N THR A 125 -6.87 -5.79 26.70
CA THR A 125 -8.29 -5.43 26.75
C THR A 125 -8.51 -4.35 27.81
N GLY A 126 -9.16 -3.24 27.40
CA GLY A 126 -9.38 -2.07 28.25
C GLY A 126 -8.44 -0.90 27.95
N ASP A 127 -7.35 -1.13 27.21
CA ASP A 127 -6.49 -0.03 26.78
C ASP A 127 -7.24 0.92 25.84
N LYS A 128 -7.01 2.20 26.02
CA LYS A 128 -7.48 3.21 25.05
C LYS A 128 -6.44 3.33 23.95
N VAL A 129 -6.86 3.17 22.70
CA VAL A 129 -5.96 3.20 21.56
C VAL A 129 -6.56 4.03 20.42
N THR A 130 -5.67 4.56 19.58
CA THR A 130 -6.03 5.21 18.32
C THR A 130 -5.34 4.47 17.18
N VAL A 131 -6.11 4.06 16.20
CA VAL A 131 -5.67 3.36 14.99
C VAL A 131 -5.72 4.36 13.84
N SER A 132 -4.56 4.70 13.30
CA SER A 132 -4.44 5.64 12.18
C SER A 132 -4.07 4.93 10.89
N CYS A 133 -4.88 5.15 9.88
CA CYS A 133 -4.60 4.79 8.49
C CYS A 133 -4.39 6.03 7.60
N ALA A 134 -4.27 7.23 8.19
CA ALA A 134 -4.17 8.49 7.47
C ALA A 134 -2.74 8.83 7.01
N GLU A 135 -1.73 8.11 7.46
CA GLU A 135 -0.32 8.42 7.29
C GLU A 135 0.33 7.67 6.11
N GLY A 136 -0.48 7.09 5.23
CA GLY A 136 -0.03 6.41 4.02
C GLY A 136 -0.18 4.89 4.09
N ASP A 137 0.83 4.15 3.62
CA ASP A 137 0.74 2.68 3.48
C ASP A 137 0.97 1.95 4.80
N THR A 138 1.67 2.57 5.74
CA THR A 138 1.85 2.07 7.10
C THR A 138 0.74 2.62 7.97
N GLY A 139 0.06 1.74 8.68
CA GLY A 139 -0.91 2.09 9.70
C GLY A 139 -0.27 1.98 11.08
N PHE A 140 -0.64 2.88 11.97
CA PHE A 140 -0.07 2.98 13.30
C PHE A 140 -1.16 2.80 14.37
N ILE A 141 -0.78 2.14 15.46
CA ILE A 141 -1.58 2.04 16.66
C ILE A 141 -0.90 2.86 17.75
N TYR A 142 -1.56 3.92 18.18
CA TYR A 142 -1.08 4.84 19.19
C TYR A 142 -1.70 4.55 20.54
N GLN A 143 -0.93 4.81 21.61
CA GLN A 143 -1.44 4.76 22.96
C GLN A 143 -2.39 5.94 23.24
N GLY A 144 -3.53 5.66 23.86
CA GLY A 144 -4.52 6.67 24.22
C GLY A 144 -5.54 6.97 23.11
N LYS A 145 -6.53 7.74 23.49
CA LYS A 145 -7.51 8.30 22.55
C LYS A 145 -7.02 9.68 22.11
N LEU A 146 -6.47 9.74 20.89
CA LEU A 146 -5.92 10.97 20.33
C LEU A 146 -6.99 11.78 19.62
N ASP A 147 -6.85 13.11 19.69
CA ASP A 147 -7.68 14.02 18.93
C ASP A 147 -7.23 14.06 17.47
N TYR A 148 -8.18 14.05 16.56
CA TYR A 148 -7.96 14.20 15.13
C TYR A 148 -9.03 15.10 14.50
N THR A 149 -8.66 15.73 13.41
CA THR A 149 -9.59 16.51 12.59
C THR A 149 -9.98 15.74 11.35
N VAL A 150 -11.22 15.96 10.91
CA VAL A 150 -11.72 15.49 9.62
C VAL A 150 -12.06 16.74 8.79
N THR A 151 -11.29 16.99 7.75
CA THR A 151 -11.59 18.04 6.79
C THR A 151 -12.36 17.43 5.64
N THR A 152 -13.56 17.93 5.42
CA THR A 152 -14.43 17.49 4.33
C THR A 152 -14.35 18.53 3.21
N SER A 153 -13.99 18.10 2.02
CA SER A 153 -13.96 18.93 0.81
C SER A 153 -14.97 18.36 -0.18
N GLU A 154 -15.86 19.21 -0.68
CA GLU A 154 -16.71 18.85 -1.81
C GLU A 154 -15.86 18.87 -3.07
N ILE A 155 -15.90 17.78 -3.84
CA ILE A 155 -15.21 17.68 -5.13
C ILE A 155 -16.17 18.23 -6.18
N ASP A 156 -16.14 19.53 -6.34
CA ASP A 156 -16.87 20.19 -7.42
C ASP A 156 -16.23 19.89 -8.78
N SER A 157 -17.03 20.06 -9.83
CA SER A 157 -16.50 20.01 -11.19
C SER A 157 -15.47 21.14 -11.36
N MET A 158 -14.30 20.79 -11.87
CA MET A 158 -13.29 21.79 -12.21
C MET A 158 -13.86 22.74 -13.27
N PRO A 159 -13.73 24.06 -13.10
CA PRO A 159 -14.17 25.02 -14.11
C PRO A 159 -13.43 24.74 -15.42
N GLU A 160 -14.05 25.07 -16.55
CA GLU A 160 -13.40 24.93 -17.84
C GLU A 160 -12.18 25.87 -17.91
N LEU A 161 -11.00 25.28 -18.02
CA LEU A 161 -9.73 26.00 -18.01
C LEU A 161 -9.10 25.94 -19.40
N PRO A 162 -8.39 26.99 -19.82
CA PRO A 162 -7.66 26.99 -21.11
C PRO A 162 -6.46 26.03 -21.10
N LEU A 163 -6.14 25.45 -19.96
CA LEU A 163 -5.02 24.51 -19.74
C LEU A 163 -5.55 23.20 -19.17
N LYS A 164 -4.91 22.09 -19.54
CA LYS A 164 -5.17 20.79 -18.94
C LYS A 164 -4.33 20.63 -17.68
N ILE A 165 -5.00 20.48 -16.52
CA ILE A 165 -4.32 20.19 -15.26
C ILE A 165 -4.19 18.68 -15.14
N MET A 166 -2.96 18.17 -15.11
CA MET A 166 -2.64 16.77 -14.98
C MET A 166 -1.97 16.51 -13.63
N MET A 167 -2.19 15.33 -13.09
CA MET A 167 -1.69 14.96 -11.76
C MET A 167 -0.30 14.32 -11.82
N ASN A 168 0.46 14.48 -10.75
CA ASN A 168 1.65 13.68 -10.48
C ASN A 168 1.25 12.54 -9.53
N VAL A 169 1.36 11.29 -9.98
CA VAL A 169 1.00 10.11 -9.19
C VAL A 169 2.16 9.12 -9.22
N GLY A 170 2.65 8.76 -8.05
CA GLY A 170 3.75 7.79 -7.94
C GLY A 170 3.28 6.44 -7.40
N ASN A 171 2.35 6.42 -6.44
CA ASN A 171 1.91 5.21 -5.76
C ASN A 171 0.65 4.61 -6.42
N PRO A 172 0.74 3.43 -7.06
CA PRO A 172 -0.41 2.77 -7.68
C PRO A 172 -1.55 2.48 -6.70
N ASP A 173 -1.24 2.20 -5.43
CA ASP A 173 -2.25 1.90 -4.40
C ASP A 173 -3.24 3.04 -4.15
N ARG A 174 -2.82 4.27 -4.42
CA ARG A 174 -3.65 5.48 -4.25
C ARG A 174 -4.28 5.98 -5.56
N ALA A 175 -4.01 5.32 -6.68
CA ALA A 175 -4.43 5.76 -8.00
C ALA A 175 -5.95 5.99 -8.09
N PHE A 176 -6.73 5.00 -7.69
CA PHE A 176 -8.20 5.08 -7.72
C PHE A 176 -8.78 6.14 -6.76
N ALA A 177 -8.13 6.41 -5.63
CA ALA A 177 -8.55 7.47 -4.73
C ALA A 177 -8.30 8.84 -5.34
N PHE A 178 -7.13 9.05 -5.93
CA PHE A 178 -6.77 10.31 -6.57
C PHE A 178 -7.50 10.57 -7.89
N ALA A 179 -7.87 9.52 -8.62
CA ALA A 179 -8.66 9.64 -9.84
C ALA A 179 -10.07 10.23 -9.63
N LYS A 180 -10.51 10.37 -8.37
CA LYS A 180 -11.75 11.07 -8.03
C LYS A 180 -11.61 12.59 -8.06
N LEU A 181 -10.40 13.12 -7.97
CA LEU A 181 -10.15 14.56 -8.05
C LEU A 181 -10.34 15.03 -9.50
N PRO A 182 -10.76 16.28 -9.75
CA PRO A 182 -10.80 16.82 -11.10
C PRO A 182 -9.42 16.84 -11.75
N HIS A 183 -9.27 16.22 -12.89
CA HIS A 183 -7.99 16.10 -13.61
C HIS A 183 -8.17 15.88 -15.12
N ALA A 184 -7.09 16.07 -15.86
CA ALA A 184 -6.98 15.71 -17.28
C ALA A 184 -5.96 14.57 -17.50
N GLY A 185 -5.89 13.64 -16.52
CA GLY A 185 -5.00 12.50 -16.55
C GLY A 185 -3.74 12.64 -15.67
N ILE A 186 -2.79 11.73 -15.87
CA ILE A 186 -1.49 11.73 -15.19
C ILE A 186 -0.43 12.35 -16.10
N GLY A 187 0.12 13.48 -15.67
CA GLY A 187 1.24 14.15 -16.36
C GLY A 187 2.61 13.56 -15.99
N LEU A 188 2.72 12.94 -14.81
CA LEU A 188 3.93 12.28 -14.37
C LEU A 188 3.61 11.10 -13.44
N ALA A 189 3.73 9.89 -13.95
CA ALA A 189 3.84 8.68 -13.13
C ALA A 189 5.32 8.30 -12.97
N ARG A 190 5.76 8.12 -11.71
CA ARG A 190 7.16 7.83 -11.38
C ARG A 190 7.36 6.33 -11.15
N LEU A 191 8.14 5.67 -12.01
CA LEU A 191 8.46 4.25 -11.86
C LEU A 191 9.21 3.93 -10.57
N GLU A 192 9.94 4.89 -10.02
CA GLU A 192 10.72 4.73 -8.79
C GLU A 192 9.88 4.22 -7.62
N PHE A 193 8.61 4.65 -7.53
CA PHE A 193 7.69 4.17 -6.50
C PHE A 193 7.31 2.69 -6.68
N ILE A 194 7.12 2.27 -7.93
CA ILE A 194 6.83 0.87 -8.26
C ILE A 194 8.06 0.02 -7.98
N ILE A 195 9.24 0.46 -8.45
CA ILE A 195 10.49 -0.25 -8.25
C ILE A 195 10.80 -0.42 -6.76
N ASN A 196 10.72 0.65 -5.97
CA ASN A 196 11.00 0.55 -4.53
C ASN A 196 10.02 -0.32 -3.75
N LYS A 197 8.71 -0.22 -4.07
CA LYS A 197 7.68 -0.83 -3.23
C LYS A 197 7.25 -2.22 -3.68
N MET A 198 7.24 -2.46 -5.00
CA MET A 198 6.71 -3.69 -5.57
C MET A 198 7.80 -4.65 -6.03
N ILE A 199 9.00 -4.14 -6.31
CA ILE A 199 10.14 -4.93 -6.79
C ILE A 199 11.21 -5.06 -5.71
N GLY A 200 11.78 -3.96 -5.24
CA GLY A 200 12.77 -3.91 -4.17
C GLY A 200 14.16 -4.43 -4.55
N ILE A 201 14.37 -4.93 -5.77
CA ILE A 201 15.59 -5.59 -6.23
C ILE A 201 16.19 -4.79 -7.38
N HIS A 202 17.51 -4.67 -7.40
CA HIS A 202 18.24 -4.01 -8.49
C HIS A 202 18.08 -4.79 -9.80
N PRO A 203 17.76 -4.15 -10.95
CA PRO A 203 17.50 -4.86 -12.21
C PRO A 203 18.68 -5.68 -12.70
N LYS A 204 19.92 -5.23 -12.52
CA LYS A 204 21.12 -6.02 -12.86
C LYS A 204 21.30 -7.24 -11.96
N ALA A 205 20.88 -7.20 -10.70
CA ALA A 205 20.93 -8.36 -9.83
C ALA A 205 19.98 -9.46 -10.35
N LEU A 206 18.81 -9.07 -10.86
CA LEU A 206 17.86 -10.00 -11.49
C LEU A 206 18.38 -10.54 -12.84
N LEU A 207 18.93 -9.67 -13.71
CA LEU A 207 19.51 -10.08 -14.99
C LEU A 207 20.73 -11.02 -14.85
N ASN A 208 21.51 -10.84 -13.80
CA ASN A 208 22.69 -11.65 -13.52
C ASN A 208 22.48 -12.60 -12.35
N PHE A 209 21.26 -13.05 -12.12
CA PHE A 209 20.87 -13.88 -10.98
C PHE A 209 21.82 -15.06 -10.75
N ASP A 210 22.15 -15.82 -11.80
CA ASP A 210 23.02 -16.99 -11.72
C ASP A 210 24.48 -16.66 -11.30
N LYS A 211 24.88 -15.39 -11.34
CA LYS A 211 26.21 -14.93 -10.97
C LYS A 211 26.27 -14.36 -9.57
N GLN A 212 25.13 -14.21 -8.89
CA GLN A 212 25.05 -13.69 -7.53
C GLN A 212 25.63 -14.68 -6.52
N SER A 213 25.99 -14.18 -5.33
CA SER A 213 26.34 -15.04 -4.20
C SER A 213 25.15 -15.92 -3.79
N ALA A 214 25.43 -17.07 -3.16
CA ALA A 214 24.38 -17.98 -2.73
C ALA A 214 23.37 -17.31 -1.79
N ASP A 215 23.86 -16.48 -0.86
CA ASP A 215 23.01 -15.75 0.10
C ASP A 215 22.08 -14.75 -0.62
N LEU A 216 22.60 -14.02 -1.62
CA LEU A 216 21.80 -13.07 -2.40
C LEU A 216 20.80 -13.79 -3.31
N GLN A 217 21.17 -14.95 -3.88
CA GLN A 217 20.23 -15.78 -4.63
C GLN A 217 19.08 -16.28 -3.75
N GLU A 218 19.36 -16.68 -2.51
CA GLU A 218 18.34 -17.09 -1.55
C GLU A 218 17.40 -15.93 -1.22
N GLU A 219 17.92 -14.75 -0.90
CA GLU A 219 17.13 -13.55 -0.63
C GLU A 219 16.25 -13.16 -1.84
N ILE A 220 16.80 -13.17 -3.05
CA ILE A 220 16.04 -12.88 -4.28
C ILE A 220 14.95 -13.93 -4.49
N ASN A 221 15.26 -15.23 -4.33
CA ASN A 221 14.28 -16.30 -4.50
C ASN A 221 13.08 -16.16 -3.54
N ASP A 222 13.31 -15.73 -2.30
CA ASP A 222 12.25 -15.50 -1.33
C ASP A 222 11.28 -14.36 -1.77
N ILE A 223 11.82 -13.36 -2.48
CA ILE A 223 11.03 -12.23 -2.98
C ILE A 223 10.25 -12.60 -4.25
N ILE A 224 10.85 -13.37 -5.16
CA ILE A 224 10.26 -13.68 -6.47
C ILE A 224 9.36 -14.92 -6.48
N VAL A 225 9.01 -15.45 -5.31
CA VAL A 225 8.15 -16.64 -5.20
C VAL A 225 6.89 -16.50 -6.06
N GLY A 226 6.64 -17.52 -6.90
CA GLY A 226 5.47 -17.59 -7.78
C GLY A 226 5.68 -17.03 -9.19
N TYR A 227 6.90 -16.58 -9.52
CA TYR A 227 7.27 -16.15 -10.87
C TYR A 227 8.21 -17.17 -11.52
N GLU A 228 8.14 -17.28 -12.85
CA GLU A 228 8.94 -18.26 -13.61
C GLU A 228 10.45 -17.90 -13.65
N SER A 229 10.75 -16.61 -13.58
CA SER A 229 12.12 -16.10 -13.59
C SER A 229 12.25 -14.75 -12.90
N PRO A 230 13.48 -14.37 -12.47
CA PRO A 230 13.75 -13.05 -11.92
C PRO A 230 13.40 -11.89 -12.87
N VAL A 231 13.61 -12.08 -14.17
CA VAL A 231 13.29 -11.08 -15.21
C VAL A 231 11.78 -10.95 -15.37
N GLU A 232 11.07 -12.08 -15.42
CA GLU A 232 9.60 -12.08 -15.51
C GLU A 232 8.97 -11.38 -14.30
N PHE A 233 9.47 -11.63 -13.09
CA PHE A 233 9.03 -10.91 -11.87
C PHE A 233 9.12 -9.40 -12.04
N TYR A 234 10.26 -8.87 -12.51
CA TYR A 234 10.46 -7.44 -12.71
C TYR A 234 9.44 -6.86 -13.69
N ILE A 235 9.29 -7.49 -14.85
CA ILE A 235 8.36 -7.08 -15.91
C ILE A 235 6.92 -7.15 -15.43
N ALA A 236 6.54 -8.24 -14.74
CA ALA A 236 5.19 -8.41 -14.21
C ALA A 236 4.84 -7.34 -13.18
N LYS A 237 5.76 -7.02 -12.26
CA LYS A 237 5.54 -5.96 -11.24
C LYS A 237 5.46 -4.56 -11.83
N LEU A 238 6.28 -4.23 -12.82
CA LEU A 238 6.14 -2.99 -13.57
C LEU A 238 4.82 -2.92 -14.31
N THR A 239 4.45 -3.99 -14.97
CA THR A 239 3.17 -4.09 -15.71
C THR A 239 1.98 -3.92 -14.77
N GLU A 240 1.98 -4.59 -13.62
CA GLU A 240 0.94 -4.47 -12.60
C GLU A 240 0.78 -3.01 -12.13
N GLY A 241 1.89 -2.37 -11.74
CA GLY A 241 1.86 -1.00 -11.25
C GLY A 241 1.42 0.02 -12.31
N ILE A 242 1.95 -0.08 -13.52
CA ILE A 242 1.59 0.83 -14.64
C ILE A 242 0.14 0.60 -15.07
N SER A 243 -0.30 -0.66 -15.17
CA SER A 243 -1.68 -0.99 -15.55
C SER A 243 -2.68 -0.50 -14.52
N THR A 244 -2.33 -0.55 -13.23
CA THR A 244 -3.17 -0.02 -12.16
C THR A 244 -3.37 1.50 -12.31
N LEU A 245 -2.29 2.24 -12.59
CA LEU A 245 -2.36 3.68 -12.86
C LEU A 245 -3.21 3.96 -14.11
N ALA A 246 -2.97 3.23 -15.19
CA ALA A 246 -3.69 3.41 -16.44
C ALA A 246 -5.19 3.10 -16.30
N ALA A 247 -5.54 2.02 -15.59
CA ALA A 247 -6.93 1.64 -15.36
C ALA A 247 -7.68 2.67 -14.51
N ALA A 248 -7.02 3.21 -13.46
CA ALA A 248 -7.64 4.21 -12.59
C ALA A 248 -7.98 5.51 -13.30
N TYR A 249 -7.19 5.89 -14.30
CA TYR A 249 -7.35 7.17 -15.02
C TYR A 249 -7.96 7.02 -16.42
N SER A 250 -8.32 5.81 -16.83
CA SER A 250 -8.99 5.60 -18.13
C SER A 250 -10.32 6.38 -18.20
N PRO A 251 -10.62 7.07 -19.32
CA PRO A 251 -9.92 7.10 -20.62
C PRO A 251 -8.83 8.19 -20.74
N GLU A 252 -8.50 8.88 -19.65
CA GLU A 252 -7.55 9.99 -19.68
C GLU A 252 -6.10 9.52 -19.89
N LYS A 253 -5.27 10.45 -20.37
CA LYS A 253 -3.87 10.17 -20.69
C LYS A 253 -3.03 9.94 -19.44
N VAL A 254 -2.20 8.90 -19.47
CA VAL A 254 -1.19 8.60 -18.45
C VAL A 254 0.21 8.65 -19.06
N ILE A 255 1.06 9.53 -18.54
CA ILE A 255 2.45 9.66 -18.95
C ILE A 255 3.34 9.03 -17.88
N VAL A 256 3.99 7.92 -18.22
CA VAL A 256 4.93 7.22 -17.34
C VAL A 256 6.35 7.66 -17.69
N ARG A 257 7.06 8.19 -16.69
CA ARG A 257 8.48 8.50 -16.80
C ARG A 257 9.30 7.27 -16.48
N MET A 258 10.27 6.96 -17.34
CA MET A 258 11.28 5.95 -17.02
C MET A 258 12.01 6.31 -15.72
N SER A 259 12.52 5.31 -15.01
CA SER A 259 13.17 5.53 -13.71
C SER A 259 14.31 6.56 -13.80
N ASP A 260 14.31 7.47 -12.85
CA ASP A 260 15.32 8.52 -12.69
C ASP A 260 16.02 8.40 -11.32
N PHE A 261 16.19 7.17 -10.84
CA PHE A 261 16.94 6.90 -9.64
C PHE A 261 18.37 7.39 -9.75
N LYS A 262 18.87 7.92 -8.66
CA LYS A 262 20.29 8.19 -8.45
C LYS A 262 21.01 6.89 -8.13
N SER A 263 22.34 6.90 -8.27
CA SER A 263 23.17 5.74 -7.97
C SER A 263 22.99 5.25 -6.53
N ASN A 264 22.94 6.15 -5.55
CA ASN A 264 22.69 5.78 -4.17
C ASN A 264 21.29 5.21 -3.91
N GLU A 265 20.28 5.61 -4.69
CA GLU A 265 18.93 5.06 -4.58
C GLU A 265 18.85 3.66 -5.18
N TYR A 266 19.53 3.42 -6.30
CA TYR A 266 19.67 2.07 -6.87
C TYR A 266 20.55 1.15 -6.00
N ALA A 267 21.62 1.68 -5.39
CA ALA A 267 22.49 0.92 -4.48
C ALA A 267 21.72 0.38 -3.26
N ASN A 268 20.69 1.08 -2.80
CA ASN A 268 19.86 0.65 -1.67
C ASN A 268 18.87 -0.49 -2.01
N LEU A 269 18.71 -0.86 -3.28
CA LEU A 269 17.91 -2.02 -3.66
C LEU A 269 18.71 -3.30 -3.41
N VAL A 270 18.00 -4.41 -3.19
CA VAL A 270 18.63 -5.72 -2.99
C VAL A 270 19.59 -6.02 -4.15
N GLY A 271 20.84 -6.32 -3.83
CA GLY A 271 21.92 -6.54 -4.78
C GLY A 271 22.40 -5.30 -5.54
N GLY A 272 22.02 -4.07 -5.11
CA GLY A 272 22.36 -2.85 -5.82
C GLY A 272 23.79 -2.34 -5.60
N GLU A 273 24.35 -2.56 -4.42
CA GLU A 273 25.68 -2.05 -4.05
C GLU A 273 26.80 -2.48 -5.01
N GLU A 274 26.70 -3.69 -5.58
CA GLU A 274 27.71 -4.22 -6.50
C GLU A 274 27.70 -3.55 -7.89
N TYR A 275 26.61 -2.89 -8.25
CA TYR A 275 26.37 -2.38 -9.62
C TYR A 275 26.42 -0.86 -9.71
N GLU A 276 26.41 -0.17 -8.58
CA GLU A 276 26.31 1.28 -8.59
C GLU A 276 27.64 1.95 -8.19
N PRO A 277 28.02 3.04 -8.89
CA PRO A 277 29.21 3.80 -8.52
C PRO A 277 28.98 4.60 -7.24
N ASP A 278 30.04 4.74 -6.44
CA ASP A 278 30.07 5.70 -5.37
C ASP A 278 30.34 7.10 -5.95
N GLU A 279 29.37 8.00 -5.84
CA GLU A 279 29.39 9.33 -6.44
C GLU A 279 29.38 10.40 -5.36
N GLU A 280 30.31 11.38 -5.43
CA GLU A 280 30.36 12.52 -4.51
C GLU A 280 29.04 13.32 -4.54
N ASN A 281 28.43 13.45 -5.72
CA ASN A 281 27.14 14.13 -5.89
C ASN A 281 26.19 13.34 -6.81
N PRO A 282 25.40 12.42 -6.25
CA PRO A 282 24.44 11.63 -7.02
C PRO A 282 23.37 12.45 -7.76
N MET A 283 23.15 13.71 -7.38
CA MET A 283 22.21 14.59 -8.07
C MET A 283 22.67 14.96 -9.50
N MET A 284 23.97 14.99 -9.74
CA MET A 284 24.59 15.31 -11.03
C MET A 284 25.24 14.08 -11.69
N GLY A 285 25.07 12.91 -11.07
CA GLY A 285 25.73 11.68 -11.46
C GLY A 285 25.01 10.87 -12.52
N TYR A 286 25.24 9.55 -12.49
CA TYR A 286 24.75 8.57 -13.44
C TYR A 286 23.26 8.24 -13.21
N ARG A 287 22.38 8.99 -13.86
CA ARG A 287 20.93 8.89 -13.68
C ARG A 287 20.14 9.21 -14.96
N GLY A 288 18.83 8.89 -14.97
CA GLY A 288 17.90 9.24 -16.02
C GLY A 288 18.30 8.71 -17.39
N ALA A 289 18.12 9.52 -18.43
CA ALA A 289 18.39 9.12 -19.82
C ALA A 289 19.82 8.65 -20.07
N ALA A 290 20.81 9.24 -19.39
CA ALA A 290 22.21 8.83 -19.50
C ALA A 290 22.42 7.36 -19.13
N ARG A 291 21.67 6.87 -18.14
CA ARG A 291 21.72 5.48 -17.70
C ARG A 291 21.19 4.53 -18.79
N TYR A 292 20.04 4.82 -19.37
CA TYR A 292 19.39 3.94 -20.37
C TYR A 292 20.14 3.86 -21.70
N ILE A 293 20.92 4.87 -22.07
CA ILE A 293 21.73 4.84 -23.29
C ILE A 293 23.11 4.24 -23.06
N SER A 294 23.52 4.02 -21.80
CA SER A 294 24.80 3.41 -21.50
C SER A 294 24.82 1.91 -21.84
N LYS A 295 26.02 1.40 -22.18
CA LYS A 295 26.19 -0.04 -22.44
C LYS A 295 25.95 -0.89 -21.18
N ASP A 296 26.18 -0.29 -20.01
CA ASP A 296 26.10 -1.00 -18.74
C ASP A 296 24.69 -1.19 -18.21
N PHE A 297 23.72 -0.40 -18.71
CA PHE A 297 22.34 -0.42 -18.18
C PHE A 297 21.27 -0.64 -19.26
N ARG A 298 21.62 -0.60 -20.53
CA ARG A 298 20.67 -0.68 -21.65
C ARG A 298 19.82 -1.96 -21.68
N ASP A 299 20.28 -3.03 -21.03
CA ASP A 299 19.61 -4.32 -21.02
C ASP A 299 18.64 -4.42 -19.81
N CYS A 300 18.62 -3.39 -18.94
CA CYS A 300 17.69 -3.20 -17.84
C CYS A 300 16.53 -2.31 -18.27
#